data_a55c0544fd6c071a56fc9f55563e88df
#
_entry.id   a55c0544fd6c071a56fc9f55563e88df
#
_cell.length_a   1.000
_cell.length_b   1.000
_cell.length_c   1.000
_cell.angle_alpha   90.00
_cell.angle_beta   90.00
_cell.angle_gamma   90.00
#
_symmetry.space_group_name_H-M   'P 1'
#
loop_
_entity.id
_entity.type
_entity.pdbx_description
1 polymer ?
#
loop_
_entity_poly.entity_id
_entity_poly.type
_entity_poly.pdbx_seq_one_letter_code
_entity_poly.pdbx_strand_id
1 'polypeptide(L)'
;LGEALAVAETERKKAAAYQGRVLDDAIRSAAAKAGLHQHAIDDALFRGRAMFTLDDNGQAVQLDSEGSPVIGKDGKTPFNPNEWLESMREQAPHWFPAGASGSGSGNGSKGGGQGSGKPRSEWSPREKSDYISKHGRTAYEALPWK
;
A
#
# COMPACT_ATOMS: atom_id res chain seq x y z
N LEU A 1 -36.21 34.28 -8.52
CA LEU A 1 -34.84 34.49 -8.04
C LEU A 1 -34.42 33.50 -6.97
N GLY A 2 -35.25 33.22 -5.96
CA GLY A 2 -34.93 32.26 -4.91
C GLY A 2 -34.79 30.81 -5.41
N GLU A 3 -35.61 30.39 -6.35
CA GLU A 3 -35.58 29.04 -6.93
C GLU A 3 -34.30 28.82 -7.75
N ALA A 4 -33.87 29.79 -8.53
CA ALA A 4 -32.64 29.67 -9.32
C ALA A 4 -31.41 29.58 -8.44
N LEU A 5 -31.36 30.31 -7.32
CA LEU A 5 -30.28 30.25 -6.35
C LEU A 5 -30.25 28.88 -5.65
N ALA A 6 -31.43 28.35 -5.27
CA ALA A 6 -31.56 27.03 -4.64
C ALA A 6 -31.11 25.90 -5.58
N VAL A 7 -31.46 25.99 -6.87
CA VAL A 7 -31.00 25.02 -7.88
C VAL A 7 -29.48 25.12 -8.05
N ALA A 8 -28.93 26.34 -8.16
CA ALA A 8 -27.51 26.53 -8.30
C ALA A 8 -26.72 25.97 -7.11
N GLU A 9 -27.21 26.18 -5.88
CA GLU A 9 -26.61 25.60 -4.68
C GLU A 9 -26.66 24.08 -4.67
N THR A 10 -27.80 23.51 -5.06
CA THR A 10 -27.97 22.06 -5.16
C THR A 10 -26.99 21.45 -6.17
N GLU A 11 -26.87 22.09 -7.34
CA GLU A 11 -25.93 21.63 -8.36
C GLU A 11 -24.47 21.77 -7.91
N ARG A 12 -24.11 22.83 -7.20
CA ARG A 12 -22.77 22.97 -6.61
C ARG A 12 -22.48 21.87 -5.60
N LYS A 13 -23.44 21.55 -4.74
CA LYS A 13 -23.29 20.46 -3.75
C LYS A 13 -23.10 19.11 -4.44
N LYS A 14 -23.88 18.83 -5.48
CA LYS A 14 -23.73 17.61 -6.27
C LYS A 14 -22.38 17.54 -6.95
N ALA A 15 -21.94 18.63 -7.56
CA ALA A 15 -20.63 18.72 -8.22
C ALA A 15 -19.49 18.51 -7.22
N ALA A 16 -19.57 19.15 -6.04
CA ALA A 16 -18.58 18.98 -4.99
C ALA A 16 -18.54 17.53 -4.46
N ALA A 17 -19.71 16.92 -4.28
CA ALA A 17 -19.80 15.51 -3.86
C ALA A 17 -19.21 14.58 -4.91
N TYR A 18 -19.48 14.82 -6.18
CA TYR A 18 -18.93 14.05 -7.28
C TYR A 18 -17.41 14.18 -7.36
N GLN A 19 -16.89 15.39 -7.27
CA GLN A 19 -15.46 15.65 -7.24
C GLN A 19 -14.78 14.97 -6.06
N GLY A 20 -15.41 15.01 -4.90
CA GLY A 20 -14.91 14.29 -3.73
C GLY A 20 -14.81 12.79 -3.95
N ARG A 21 -15.80 12.20 -4.61
CA ARG A 21 -15.76 10.76 -4.95
C ARG A 21 -14.65 10.44 -5.95
N VAL A 22 -14.49 11.25 -6.98
CA VAL A 22 -13.45 11.05 -7.97
C VAL A 22 -12.06 11.15 -7.34
N LEU A 23 -11.87 12.11 -6.45
CA LEU A 23 -10.62 12.26 -5.69
C LEU A 23 -10.38 11.05 -4.79
N ASP A 24 -11.39 10.62 -4.04
CA ASP A 24 -11.29 9.45 -3.18
C ASP A 24 -10.94 8.19 -3.97
N ASP A 25 -11.58 7.99 -5.11
CA ASP A 25 -11.32 6.85 -5.98
C ASP A 25 -9.90 6.87 -6.55
N ALA A 26 -9.40 8.05 -6.89
CA ALA A 26 -8.01 8.21 -7.34
C ALA A 26 -7.02 7.83 -6.24
N ILE A 27 -7.26 8.26 -5.02
CA ILE A 27 -6.42 7.92 -3.87
C ILE A 27 -6.51 6.43 -3.54
N ARG A 28 -7.72 5.86 -3.53
CA ARG A 28 -7.91 4.42 -3.31
C ARG A 28 -7.21 3.57 -4.35
N SER A 29 -7.35 3.92 -5.62
CA SER A 29 -6.65 3.24 -6.71
C SER A 29 -5.15 3.27 -6.53
N ALA A 30 -4.60 4.42 -6.19
CA ALA A 30 -3.18 4.57 -5.93
C ALA A 30 -2.74 3.74 -4.72
N ALA A 31 -3.53 3.73 -3.65
CA ALA A 31 -3.27 2.95 -2.45
C ALA A 31 -3.28 1.44 -2.73
N ALA A 32 -4.24 0.97 -3.52
CA ALA A 32 -4.31 -0.42 -3.92
C ALA A 32 -3.10 -0.84 -4.77
N LYS A 33 -2.69 0.00 -5.71
CA LYS A 33 -1.50 -0.24 -6.54
C LYS A 33 -0.22 -0.23 -5.71
N ALA A 34 -0.14 0.63 -4.72
CA ALA A 34 1.01 0.70 -3.82
C ALA A 34 1.05 -0.45 -2.82
N GLY A 35 -0.06 -1.17 -2.63
CA GLY A 35 -0.13 -2.31 -1.75
C GLY A 35 -0.37 -1.98 -0.28
N LEU A 36 -1.07 -0.89 0.02
CA LEU A 36 -1.42 -0.53 1.38
C LEU A 36 -2.34 -1.56 2.04
N HIS A 37 -2.22 -1.71 3.34
CA HIS A 37 -3.22 -2.40 4.14
C HIS A 37 -4.59 -1.76 3.96
N GLN A 38 -5.64 -2.53 4.01
CA GLN A 38 -7.01 -2.03 3.91
C GLN A 38 -7.30 -0.95 4.94
N HIS A 39 -6.83 -1.10 6.16
CA HIS A 39 -6.98 -0.11 7.23
C HIS A 39 -6.18 1.17 6.98
N ALA A 40 -5.03 1.05 6.33
CA ALA A 40 -4.20 2.19 5.99
C ALA A 40 -4.79 3.03 4.85
N ILE A 41 -5.65 2.45 4.02
CA ILE A 41 -6.32 3.18 2.95
C ILE A 41 -7.18 4.32 3.50
N ASP A 42 -7.87 4.11 4.60
CA ASP A 42 -8.67 5.15 5.25
C ASP A 42 -7.81 6.32 5.73
N ASP A 43 -6.66 6.03 6.32
CA ASP A 43 -5.69 7.06 6.72
C ASP A 43 -5.11 7.80 5.52
N ALA A 44 -4.82 7.08 4.46
CA ALA A 44 -4.35 7.66 3.20
C ALA A 44 -5.41 8.57 2.57
N LEU A 45 -6.67 8.19 2.60
CA LEU A 45 -7.78 9.02 2.14
C LEU A 45 -7.88 10.31 2.95
N PHE A 46 -7.80 10.22 4.25
CA PHE A 46 -7.89 11.39 5.12
C PHE A 46 -6.77 12.39 4.84
N ARG A 47 -5.54 11.91 4.74
CA ARG A 47 -4.39 12.76 4.42
C ARG A 47 -4.41 13.27 2.98
N GLY A 48 -4.77 12.39 2.05
CA GLY A 48 -4.80 12.73 0.64
C GLY A 48 -5.84 13.80 0.30
N ARG A 49 -6.99 13.78 0.94
CA ARG A 49 -8.02 14.81 0.76
C ARG A 49 -7.53 16.20 1.15
N ALA A 50 -6.65 16.28 2.13
CA ALA A 50 -6.05 17.53 2.57
C ALA A 50 -4.93 18.00 1.64
N MET A 51 -4.28 17.10 0.92
CA MET A 51 -3.12 17.38 0.08
C MET A 51 -3.47 17.57 -1.39
N PHE A 52 -4.44 16.81 -1.89
CA PHE A 52 -4.75 16.74 -3.31
C PHE A 52 -6.10 17.38 -3.62
N THR A 53 -6.19 17.89 -4.81
CA THR A 53 -7.45 18.36 -5.41
C THR A 53 -7.53 17.86 -6.84
N LEU A 54 -8.71 17.96 -7.45
CA LEU A 54 -8.87 17.62 -8.86
C LEU A 54 -8.54 18.83 -9.74
N ASP A 55 -7.81 18.56 -10.81
CA ASP A 55 -7.62 19.52 -11.87
C ASP A 55 -8.82 19.53 -12.84
N ASP A 56 -8.75 20.35 -13.89
CA ASP A 56 -9.81 20.46 -14.89
C ASP A 56 -10.02 19.15 -15.67
N ASN A 57 -9.02 18.28 -15.67
CA ASN A 57 -9.08 16.98 -16.34
C ASN A 57 -9.58 15.85 -15.40
N GLY A 58 -9.91 16.17 -14.16
CA GLY A 58 -10.33 15.18 -13.17
C GLY A 58 -9.19 14.36 -12.56
N GLN A 59 -7.97 14.84 -12.68
CA GLN A 59 -6.80 14.20 -12.09
C GLN A 59 -6.48 14.80 -10.72
N ALA A 60 -6.06 13.94 -9.80
CA ALA A 60 -5.63 14.38 -8.48
C ALA A 60 -4.24 15.00 -8.56
N VAL A 61 -4.13 16.26 -8.16
CA VAL A 61 -2.89 17.02 -8.15
C VAL A 61 -2.74 17.74 -6.83
N GLN A 62 -1.51 18.02 -6.44
CA GLN A 62 -1.22 18.90 -5.30
C GLN A 62 -0.96 20.31 -5.82
N LEU A 63 -1.57 21.30 -5.19
CA LEU A 63 -1.34 22.69 -5.52
C LEU A 63 -0.42 23.33 -4.49
N ASP A 64 0.45 24.23 -4.96
CA ASP A 64 1.27 25.04 -4.09
C ASP A 64 0.46 26.25 -3.53
N SER A 65 1.11 27.12 -2.77
CA SER A 65 0.47 28.30 -2.18
C SER A 65 -0.05 29.30 -3.23
N GLU A 66 0.45 29.23 -4.45
CA GLU A 66 0.05 30.09 -5.56
C GLU A 66 -1.04 29.45 -6.44
N GLY A 67 -1.46 28.25 -6.12
CA GLY A 67 -2.47 27.52 -6.87
C GLY A 67 -1.93 26.81 -8.11
N SER A 68 -0.63 26.70 -8.26
CA SER A 68 0.02 25.98 -9.35
C SER A 68 0.29 24.54 -8.97
N PRO A 69 0.18 23.57 -9.92
CA PRO A 69 0.47 22.18 -9.61
C PRO A 69 1.93 21.98 -9.19
N VAL A 70 2.12 21.28 -8.09
CA VAL A 70 3.46 20.83 -7.67
C VAL A 70 3.93 19.77 -8.65
N ILE A 71 5.16 19.90 -9.12
CA ILE A 71 5.75 18.96 -10.07
C ILE A 71 6.40 17.80 -9.31
N GLY A 72 6.21 16.59 -9.84
CA GLY A 72 6.78 15.38 -9.26
C GLY A 72 8.27 15.22 -9.53
N LYS A 73 8.78 14.05 -9.18
CA LYS A 73 10.22 13.74 -9.27
C LYS A 73 10.77 13.75 -10.70
N ASP A 74 9.91 13.50 -11.68
CA ASP A 74 10.31 13.51 -13.09
C ASP A 74 10.53 14.91 -13.67
N GLY A 75 10.15 15.95 -12.94
CA GLY A 75 10.27 17.32 -13.37
C GLY A 75 9.27 17.76 -14.45
N LYS A 76 8.32 16.90 -14.82
CA LYS A 76 7.37 17.15 -15.91
C LYS A 76 5.94 16.92 -15.51
N THR A 77 5.66 15.82 -14.81
CA THR A 77 4.31 15.42 -14.43
C THR A 77 3.96 16.01 -13.07
N PRO A 78 2.71 16.48 -12.86
CA PRO A 78 2.29 16.93 -11.55
C PRO A 78 2.43 15.84 -10.51
N PHE A 79 2.82 16.23 -9.30
CA PHE A 79 2.87 15.33 -8.15
C PHE A 79 1.49 14.73 -7.91
N ASN A 80 1.39 13.42 -7.86
CA ASN A 80 0.14 12.68 -7.83
C ASN A 80 0.09 11.71 -6.66
N PRO A 81 -1.09 11.12 -6.35
CA PRO A 81 -1.20 10.16 -5.25
C PRO A 81 -0.28 8.95 -5.37
N ASN A 82 0.03 8.47 -6.57
CA ASN A 82 0.94 7.34 -6.75
C ASN A 82 2.35 7.67 -6.26
N GLU A 83 2.89 8.83 -6.62
CA GLU A 83 4.20 9.28 -6.15
C GLU A 83 4.21 9.52 -4.64
N TRP A 84 3.15 10.13 -4.13
CA TRP A 84 2.99 10.36 -2.71
C TRP A 84 3.04 9.06 -1.92
N LEU A 85 2.27 8.06 -2.32
CA LEU A 85 2.22 6.78 -1.63
C LEU A 85 3.52 5.99 -1.75
N GLU A 86 4.22 6.10 -2.86
CA GLU A 86 5.58 5.54 -2.96
C GLU A 86 6.53 6.19 -1.96
N SER A 87 6.44 7.50 -1.77
CA SER A 87 7.23 8.18 -0.74
C SER A 87 6.85 7.77 0.68
N MET A 88 5.60 7.39 0.89
CA MET A 88 5.11 6.95 2.20
C MET A 88 5.66 5.58 2.61
N ARG A 89 6.21 4.80 1.71
CA ARG A 89 6.91 3.56 2.06
C ARG A 89 8.06 3.80 3.03
N GLU A 90 8.73 4.93 2.90
CA GLU A 90 9.81 5.32 3.80
C GLU A 90 9.29 6.02 5.06
N GLN A 91 8.27 6.87 4.90
CA GLN A 91 7.74 7.71 5.98
C GLN A 91 6.75 6.96 6.89
N ALA A 92 5.98 6.06 6.32
CA ALA A 92 4.95 5.32 7.03
C ALA A 92 4.97 3.84 6.64
N PRO A 93 6.05 3.12 6.95
CA PRO A 93 6.17 1.71 6.58
C PRO A 93 5.07 0.83 7.18
N HIS A 94 4.44 1.27 8.26
CA HIS A 94 3.33 0.56 8.89
C HIS A 94 2.05 0.55 8.03
N TRP A 95 1.97 1.37 6.99
CA TRP A 95 0.85 1.34 6.04
C TRP A 95 0.95 0.16 5.07
N PHE A 96 2.11 -0.47 4.97
CA PHE A 96 2.38 -1.53 4.00
C PHE A 96 2.52 -2.87 4.72
N PRO A 97 1.98 -3.97 4.16
CA PRO A 97 2.19 -5.29 4.73
C PRO A 97 3.66 -5.69 4.74
N ALA A 98 4.05 -6.42 5.75
CA ALA A 98 5.36 -7.04 5.78
C ALA A 98 5.53 -7.93 4.54
N GLY A 99 6.53 -7.66 3.71
CA GLY A 99 6.76 -8.37 2.46
C GLY A 99 6.11 -7.77 1.23
N ALA A 100 5.26 -6.75 1.36
CA ALA A 100 4.73 -6.00 0.22
C ALA A 100 5.77 -5.06 -0.41
N SER A 101 6.76 -4.66 0.32
CA SER A 101 7.99 -4.18 -0.29
C SER A 101 8.71 -5.41 -0.79
N GLY A 102 8.85 -5.52 -2.06
CA GLY A 102 9.60 -6.57 -2.71
C GLY A 102 11.08 -6.58 -2.42
N SER A 103 11.53 -5.80 -1.51
CA SER A 103 12.61 -6.13 -0.67
C SER A 103 12.11 -7.28 0.17
N GLY A 104 12.20 -8.45 -0.34
CA GLY A 104 12.50 -9.52 0.50
C GLY A 104 13.62 -9.00 1.37
N SER A 105 13.31 -8.45 2.47
CA SER A 105 14.09 -8.73 3.60
C SER A 105 14.16 -10.23 3.52
N GLY A 106 15.17 -10.69 2.95
CA GLY A 106 15.58 -12.04 3.13
C GLY A 106 16.06 -12.21 4.54
N ASN A 107 15.23 -11.84 5.44
CA ASN A 107 14.97 -12.75 6.45
C ASN A 107 14.17 -13.82 5.72
N GLY A 108 14.79 -14.44 4.80
CA GLY A 108 14.48 -15.77 4.55
C GLY A 108 14.34 -16.31 5.92
N SER A 109 13.19 -16.40 6.36
CA SER A 109 12.86 -17.62 6.91
C SER A 109 13.67 -18.60 6.11
N LYS A 110 14.84 -18.82 6.55
CA LYS A 110 15.53 -20.05 6.30
C LYS A 110 14.80 -21.15 7.03
N GLY A 111 13.50 -21.05 6.93
CA GLY A 111 12.66 -22.16 6.98
C GLY A 111 12.68 -22.85 5.64
N GLY A 112 13.64 -22.62 4.86
CA GLY A 112 14.04 -23.60 3.89
C GLY A 112 14.58 -24.71 4.71
N GLY A 113 13.75 -25.49 5.20
CA GLY A 113 14.06 -26.70 5.86
C GLY A 113 14.79 -27.69 4.95
N GLN A 114 15.79 -27.23 4.34
CA GLN A 114 16.93 -28.06 4.18
C GLN A 114 17.58 -28.02 5.52
N GLY A 115 17.47 -29.08 6.25
CA GLY A 115 18.21 -29.29 7.46
C GLY A 115 19.68 -29.12 7.20
N SER A 116 20.03 -27.88 6.87
CA SER A 116 21.36 -27.49 6.51
C SER A 116 22.25 -27.62 7.72
N GLY A 117 22.65 -28.84 7.96
CA GLY A 117 23.66 -29.16 8.92
C GLY A 117 23.25 -29.21 10.38
N LYS A 118 22.01 -28.90 10.75
CA LYS A 118 21.54 -29.10 12.12
C LYS A 118 21.16 -30.56 12.38
N PRO A 119 21.67 -31.19 13.44
CA PRO A 119 21.18 -32.50 13.84
C PRO A 119 19.71 -32.40 14.30
N ARG A 120 18.97 -33.49 14.15
CA ARG A 120 17.55 -33.52 14.52
C ARG A 120 17.28 -33.15 15.97
N SER A 121 18.22 -33.39 16.85
CA SER A 121 18.12 -33.02 18.26
C SER A 121 17.99 -31.54 18.50
N GLU A 122 18.46 -30.71 17.58
CA GLU A 122 18.42 -29.24 17.66
C GLU A 122 17.23 -28.62 16.92
N TRP A 123 16.41 -29.45 16.27
CA TRP A 123 15.26 -28.94 15.53
C TRP A 123 14.13 -28.53 16.47
N SER A 124 13.56 -27.37 16.22
CA SER A 124 12.32 -26.97 16.88
C SER A 124 11.14 -27.80 16.40
N PRO A 125 10.06 -27.91 17.20
CA PRO A 125 8.85 -28.59 16.74
C PRO A 125 8.30 -28.10 15.42
N ARG A 126 8.43 -26.81 15.16
CA ARG A 126 8.00 -26.18 13.91
C ARG A 126 8.85 -26.61 12.72
N GLU A 127 10.16 -26.63 12.89
CA GLU A 127 11.10 -27.12 11.86
C GLU A 127 10.84 -28.59 11.50
N LYS A 128 10.61 -29.43 12.50
CA LYS A 128 10.24 -30.81 12.30
C LYS A 128 8.96 -30.97 11.49
N SER A 129 7.94 -30.24 11.88
CA SER A 129 6.63 -30.27 11.22
C SER A 129 6.73 -29.81 9.76
N ASP A 130 7.42 -28.73 9.52
CA ASP A 130 7.60 -28.17 8.17
C ASP A 130 8.36 -29.14 7.27
N TYR A 131 9.42 -29.74 7.77
CA TYR A 131 10.20 -30.73 7.02
C TYR A 131 9.38 -31.98 6.69
N ILE A 132 8.65 -32.51 7.66
CA ILE A 132 7.78 -33.65 7.46
C ILE A 132 6.69 -33.38 6.43
N SER A 133 6.11 -32.19 6.46
CA SER A 133 5.10 -31.77 5.50
C SER A 133 5.63 -31.67 4.07
N LYS A 134 6.89 -31.28 3.90
CA LYS A 134 7.51 -31.13 2.58
C LYS A 134 8.11 -32.39 2.03
N HIS A 135 8.73 -33.20 2.87
CA HIS A 135 9.56 -34.33 2.45
C HIS A 135 9.06 -35.70 2.97
N GLY A 136 8.08 -35.68 3.85
CA GLY A 136 7.57 -36.90 4.49
C GLY A 136 8.36 -37.29 5.72
N ARG A 137 7.68 -38.06 6.57
CA ARG A 137 8.25 -38.49 7.85
C ARG A 137 9.45 -39.40 7.68
N THR A 138 9.42 -40.27 6.68
CA THR A 138 10.53 -41.21 6.39
C THR A 138 11.81 -40.45 6.08
N ALA A 139 11.72 -39.37 5.31
CA ALA A 139 12.88 -38.55 5.00
C ALA A 139 13.42 -37.82 6.25
N TYR A 140 12.54 -37.39 7.15
CA TYR A 140 12.93 -36.84 8.43
C TYR A 140 13.66 -37.82 9.31
N GLU A 141 13.14 -39.09 9.40
CA GLU A 141 13.74 -40.13 10.21
C GLU A 141 15.08 -40.60 9.67
N ALA A 142 15.33 -40.45 8.38
CA ALA A 142 16.60 -40.75 7.75
C ALA A 142 17.71 -39.73 8.06
N LEU A 143 17.39 -38.60 8.63
CA LEU A 143 18.37 -37.58 9.00
C LEU A 143 19.16 -38.01 10.25
N PRO A 144 20.44 -37.63 10.37
CA PRO A 144 21.21 -37.91 11.56
C PRO A 144 20.65 -37.19 12.78
N TRP A 145 20.58 -37.92 13.90
CA TRP A 145 20.09 -37.35 15.16
C TRP A 145 21.06 -36.32 15.74
N LYS A 146 22.34 -36.57 15.59
CA LYS A 146 23.43 -35.71 16.09
C LYS A 146 24.34 -35.25 14.98
#